data_be3eace8bd00a600c86e939274d6355c
#
_entry.id   be3eace8bd00a600c86e939274d6355c
#
_cell.length_a   1.000
_cell.length_b   1.000
_cell.length_c   1.000
_cell.angle_alpha   90.00
_cell.angle_beta   90.00
_cell.angle_gamma   90.00
#
_symmetry.space_group_name_H-M   'P 1'
#
loop_
_entity.id
_entity.type
_entity.pdbx_description
1 polymer ?
#
loop_
_entity_poly.entity_id
_entity_poly.type
_entity_poly.pdbx_seq_one_letter_code
_entity_poly.pdbx_strand_id
1 'polypeptide(L)'
;KGHFAPHRQIRLQKLRQELTDVNYLVELLATYWLPGTTWSQLAGQIDRGDWVGLLAERPKIVAHLARRDPLGVRIRTMRSRALRQMDRWSALLRPHVPTVALLGPDGAGKSTLAHGIQDTSYFPTSQVYMGLYQKGSQRAARRLPGLNFVQLLLTQWKRYLSARYRQAHGKLVIFDRYSYDALLLSQHRQSWPKRVRRWLLAHACPPPDLVLVLDAPAETLYARKGEHTVATLEHQRQSYLELQTRLRQVSVLDTTKGAEQVRRSATALIWQTYAHRHNKE
;
A
#
# COMPACT_ATOMS: atom_id res chain seq x y z
N LYS A 1 3.32 -19.30 -13.56
CA LYS A 1 4.36 -18.44 -14.16
C LYS A 1 5.57 -19.33 -14.40
N GLY A 2 6.02 -19.47 -15.65
CA GLY A 2 6.91 -20.52 -16.10
C GLY A 2 8.41 -20.17 -16.11
N HIS A 3 8.93 -19.58 -15.03
CA HIS A 3 10.37 -19.36 -14.89
C HIS A 3 10.83 -19.47 -13.44
N PHE A 4 12.04 -19.92 -13.22
CA PHE A 4 12.71 -19.85 -11.92
C PHE A 4 13.21 -18.42 -11.67
N ALA A 5 12.85 -17.85 -10.52
CA ALA A 5 13.39 -16.56 -10.10
C ALA A 5 14.92 -16.67 -9.86
N PRO A 6 15.73 -15.66 -10.21
CA PRO A 6 17.20 -15.72 -10.12
C PRO A 6 17.73 -16.18 -8.75
N HIS A 7 17.16 -15.67 -7.67
CA HIS A 7 17.55 -16.07 -6.31
C HIS A 7 17.31 -17.56 -6.00
N ARG A 8 16.30 -18.19 -6.62
CA ARG A 8 16.04 -19.63 -6.48
C ARG A 8 17.02 -20.47 -7.29
N GLN A 9 17.43 -20.00 -8.45
CA GLN A 9 18.46 -20.65 -9.28
C GLN A 9 19.77 -20.73 -8.52
N ILE A 10 20.24 -19.60 -7.97
CA ILE A 10 21.46 -19.52 -7.17
C ILE A 10 21.37 -20.43 -5.94
N ARG A 11 20.22 -20.42 -5.25
CA ARG A 11 20.02 -21.28 -4.07
C ARG A 11 20.07 -22.78 -4.43
N LEU A 12 19.45 -23.19 -5.54
CA LEU A 12 19.48 -24.60 -5.98
C LEU A 12 20.89 -25.04 -6.36
N GLN A 13 21.66 -24.20 -7.06
CA GLN A 13 23.06 -24.49 -7.40
C GLN A 13 23.91 -24.63 -6.14
N LYS A 14 23.75 -23.73 -5.18
CA LYS A 14 24.46 -23.80 -3.90
C LYS A 14 24.11 -25.07 -3.12
N LEU A 15 22.83 -25.40 -2.99
CA LEU A 15 22.39 -26.63 -2.34
C LEU A 15 22.94 -27.88 -3.06
N ARG A 16 23.02 -27.85 -4.40
CA ARG A 16 23.60 -28.93 -5.20
C ARG A 16 25.08 -29.17 -4.86
N GLN A 17 25.85 -28.09 -4.65
CA GLN A 17 27.27 -28.15 -4.29
C GLN A 17 27.51 -28.65 -2.85
N GLU A 18 26.62 -28.28 -1.93
CA GLU A 18 26.69 -28.64 -0.51
C GLU A 18 26.20 -30.05 -0.23
N LEU A 19 25.59 -30.74 -1.22
CA LEU A 19 24.94 -32.01 -1.04
C LEU A 19 25.97 -33.16 -1.03
N THR A 20 26.13 -33.80 0.13
CA THR A 20 27.06 -34.91 0.33
C THR A 20 26.39 -36.29 0.28
N ASP A 21 25.14 -36.39 0.75
CA ASP A 21 24.36 -37.65 0.72
C ASP A 21 23.20 -37.53 -0.28
N VAL A 22 23.22 -38.40 -1.27
CA VAL A 22 22.20 -38.45 -2.33
C VAL A 22 21.19 -39.60 -2.16
N ASN A 23 21.40 -40.53 -1.23
CA ASN A 23 20.56 -41.73 -1.09
C ASN A 23 19.09 -41.36 -0.79
N TYR A 24 18.89 -40.45 0.14
CA TYR A 24 17.55 -39.96 0.45
C TYR A 24 16.86 -39.25 -0.74
N LEU A 25 17.63 -38.55 -1.56
CA LEU A 25 17.08 -37.92 -2.77
C LEU A 25 16.71 -38.93 -3.85
N VAL A 26 17.45 -39.99 -4.00
CA VAL A 26 17.12 -41.08 -4.93
C VAL A 26 15.80 -41.73 -4.52
N GLU A 27 15.58 -41.97 -3.24
CA GLU A 27 14.32 -42.48 -2.71
C GLU A 27 13.14 -41.51 -2.94
N LEU A 28 13.34 -40.20 -2.67
CA LEU A 28 12.34 -39.19 -2.95
C LEU A 28 12.00 -39.09 -4.44
N LEU A 29 13.00 -39.19 -5.33
CA LEU A 29 12.79 -39.20 -6.76
C LEU A 29 11.98 -40.40 -7.22
N ALA A 30 12.31 -41.60 -6.72
CA ALA A 30 11.53 -42.79 -7.02
C ALA A 30 10.07 -42.68 -6.58
N THR A 31 9.83 -41.97 -5.47
CA THR A 31 8.49 -41.82 -4.90
C THR A 31 7.67 -40.71 -5.57
N TYR A 32 8.28 -39.57 -5.89
CA TYR A 32 7.55 -38.35 -6.26
C TYR A 32 7.81 -37.84 -7.67
N TRP A 33 8.82 -38.37 -8.36
CA TRP A 33 9.17 -37.91 -9.70
C TRP A 33 8.65 -38.88 -10.78
N LEU A 34 9.00 -38.61 -12.03
CA LEU A 34 8.63 -39.47 -13.16
C LEU A 34 9.43 -40.78 -13.14
N PRO A 35 8.80 -41.92 -13.42
CA PRO A 35 9.52 -43.15 -13.59
C PRO A 35 10.66 -43.05 -14.62
N GLY A 36 11.84 -43.56 -14.28
CA GLY A 36 13.02 -43.53 -15.16
C GLY A 36 13.86 -42.23 -15.03
N THR A 37 13.45 -41.23 -14.25
CA THR A 37 14.29 -40.03 -13.99
C THR A 37 15.34 -40.40 -12.93
N THR A 38 16.61 -40.20 -13.25
CA THR A 38 17.71 -40.43 -12.31
C THR A 38 18.20 -39.13 -11.68
N TRP A 39 18.79 -39.24 -10.48
CA TRP A 39 19.40 -38.11 -9.83
C TRP A 39 20.48 -37.44 -10.69
N SER A 40 21.31 -38.27 -11.38
CA SER A 40 22.37 -37.75 -12.24
C SER A 40 21.85 -36.87 -13.38
N GLN A 41 20.69 -37.20 -13.96
CA GLN A 41 20.05 -36.38 -14.99
C GLN A 41 19.59 -35.02 -14.43
N LEU A 42 18.92 -35.02 -13.28
CA LEU A 42 18.49 -33.78 -12.64
C LEU A 42 19.65 -32.91 -12.18
N ALA A 43 20.67 -33.53 -11.57
CA ALA A 43 21.87 -32.83 -11.16
C ALA A 43 22.57 -32.20 -12.38
N GLY A 44 22.70 -32.92 -13.48
CA GLY A 44 23.26 -32.38 -14.71
C GLY A 44 22.45 -31.24 -15.33
N GLN A 45 21.13 -31.24 -15.21
CA GLN A 45 20.31 -30.08 -15.63
C GLN A 45 20.54 -28.87 -14.73
N ILE A 46 20.65 -29.06 -13.42
CA ILE A 46 20.93 -27.96 -12.45
C ILE A 46 22.32 -27.38 -12.71
N ASP A 47 23.33 -28.24 -12.89
CA ASP A 47 24.72 -27.85 -13.11
C ASP A 47 24.91 -27.07 -14.43
N ARG A 48 24.16 -27.45 -15.48
CA ARG A 48 24.11 -26.71 -16.77
C ARG A 48 23.20 -25.46 -16.73
N GLY A 49 22.44 -25.25 -15.67
CA GLY A 49 21.47 -24.14 -15.60
C GLY A 49 20.27 -24.31 -16.53
N ASP A 50 19.92 -25.55 -16.91
CA ASP A 50 18.77 -25.83 -17.78
C ASP A 50 17.44 -25.75 -17.00
N TRP A 51 17.09 -24.55 -16.61
CA TRP A 51 15.85 -24.27 -15.88
C TRP A 51 14.61 -24.45 -16.72
N VAL A 52 14.73 -24.29 -18.03
CA VAL A 52 13.62 -24.47 -18.98
C VAL A 52 13.27 -25.94 -19.11
N GLY A 53 14.28 -26.82 -19.27
CA GLY A 53 14.09 -28.24 -19.31
C GLY A 53 13.47 -28.80 -18.03
N LEU A 54 13.96 -28.37 -16.87
CA LEU A 54 13.36 -28.71 -15.56
C LEU A 54 11.89 -28.30 -15.43
N LEU A 55 11.54 -27.13 -15.91
CA LEU A 55 10.15 -26.65 -15.87
C LEU A 55 9.25 -27.34 -16.89
N ALA A 56 9.80 -27.80 -18.00
CA ALA A 56 9.03 -28.51 -19.02
C ALA A 56 8.51 -29.88 -18.52
N GLU A 57 9.20 -30.52 -17.56
CA GLU A 57 8.75 -31.77 -16.93
C GLU A 57 7.59 -31.58 -15.93
N ARG A 58 7.39 -30.38 -15.43
CA ARG A 58 6.36 -30.06 -14.42
C ARG A 58 4.96 -30.58 -14.75
N PRO A 59 4.39 -30.40 -15.95
CA PRO A 59 3.04 -30.90 -16.24
C PRO A 59 3.00 -32.43 -16.22
N LYS A 60 4.05 -33.10 -16.63
CA LYS A 60 4.14 -34.58 -16.59
C LYS A 60 4.17 -35.09 -15.14
N ILE A 61 4.97 -34.46 -14.28
CA ILE A 61 5.05 -34.76 -12.84
C ILE A 61 3.69 -34.56 -12.17
N VAL A 62 3.04 -33.44 -12.44
CA VAL A 62 1.71 -33.15 -11.88
C VAL A 62 0.67 -34.17 -12.34
N ALA A 63 0.70 -34.56 -13.60
CA ALA A 63 -0.19 -35.59 -14.16
C ALA A 63 0.08 -36.96 -13.53
N HIS A 64 1.36 -37.35 -13.34
CA HIS A 64 1.76 -38.60 -12.69
C HIS A 64 1.25 -38.66 -11.25
N LEU A 65 1.49 -37.63 -10.45
CA LEU A 65 1.01 -37.51 -9.07
C LEU A 65 -0.53 -37.47 -8.97
N ALA A 66 -1.19 -36.83 -9.92
CA ALA A 66 -2.65 -36.78 -9.97
C ALA A 66 -3.29 -38.12 -10.27
N ARG A 67 -2.62 -38.98 -11.07
CA ARG A 67 -3.05 -40.36 -11.34
C ARG A 67 -2.89 -41.28 -10.12
N ARG A 68 -1.81 -41.06 -9.35
CA ARG A 68 -1.49 -41.88 -8.17
C ARG A 68 -2.41 -41.57 -6.97
N ASP A 69 -2.76 -40.33 -6.76
CA ASP A 69 -3.63 -39.89 -5.66
C ASP A 69 -4.61 -38.76 -6.14
N PRO A 70 -5.63 -39.13 -6.93
CA PRO A 70 -6.53 -38.14 -7.52
C PRO A 70 -7.36 -37.39 -6.46
N LEU A 71 -7.77 -38.06 -5.39
CA LEU A 71 -8.54 -37.47 -4.30
C LEU A 71 -7.67 -36.52 -3.46
N GLY A 72 -6.49 -36.93 -3.07
CA GLY A 72 -5.57 -36.10 -2.30
C GLY A 72 -5.10 -34.86 -3.06
N VAL A 73 -4.86 -34.96 -4.37
CA VAL A 73 -4.52 -33.82 -5.21
C VAL A 73 -5.73 -32.83 -5.28
N ARG A 74 -6.94 -33.38 -5.43
CA ARG A 74 -8.17 -32.56 -5.46
C ARG A 74 -8.40 -31.84 -4.13
N ILE A 75 -8.27 -32.54 -3.01
CA ILE A 75 -8.42 -31.98 -1.66
C ILE A 75 -7.33 -30.90 -1.41
N ARG A 76 -6.06 -31.20 -1.73
CA ARG A 76 -4.94 -30.24 -1.59
C ARG A 76 -5.11 -29.00 -2.45
N THR A 77 -5.60 -29.14 -3.69
CA THR A 77 -5.88 -27.99 -4.56
C THR A 77 -7.07 -27.17 -4.08
N MET A 78 -8.14 -27.81 -3.61
CA MET A 78 -9.28 -27.10 -3.01
C MET A 78 -8.88 -26.38 -1.73
N ARG A 79 -8.15 -27.06 -0.83
CA ARG A 79 -7.64 -26.45 0.42
C ARG A 79 -6.70 -25.26 0.11
N SER A 80 -5.79 -25.39 -0.84
CA SER A 80 -4.88 -24.29 -1.21
C SER A 80 -5.61 -23.14 -1.90
N ARG A 81 -6.71 -23.38 -2.61
CA ARG A 81 -7.58 -22.34 -3.16
C ARG A 81 -8.35 -21.63 -2.04
N ALA A 82 -8.93 -22.40 -1.12
CA ALA A 82 -9.65 -21.87 0.03
C ALA A 82 -8.73 -21.02 0.93
N LEU A 83 -7.54 -21.50 1.26
CA LEU A 83 -6.55 -20.75 2.04
C LEU A 83 -6.16 -19.45 1.33
N ARG A 84 -5.84 -19.50 0.03
CA ARG A 84 -5.55 -18.27 -0.74
C ARG A 84 -6.73 -17.29 -0.79
N GLN A 85 -7.94 -17.79 -0.80
CA GLN A 85 -9.13 -16.94 -0.71
C GLN A 85 -9.25 -16.32 0.68
N MET A 86 -9.05 -17.10 1.73
CA MET A 86 -9.03 -16.62 3.11
C MET A 86 -7.91 -15.58 3.35
N ASP A 87 -6.71 -15.82 2.83
CA ASP A 87 -5.60 -14.85 2.89
C ASP A 87 -5.94 -13.53 2.20
N ARG A 88 -6.67 -13.59 1.06
CA ARG A 88 -7.14 -12.37 0.38
C ARG A 88 -8.18 -11.62 1.22
N TRP A 89 -9.10 -12.33 1.86
CA TRP A 89 -10.09 -11.72 2.75
C TRP A 89 -9.45 -11.16 4.01
N SER A 90 -8.51 -11.90 4.62
CA SER A 90 -7.78 -11.42 5.79
C SER A 90 -6.93 -10.18 5.46
N ALA A 91 -6.27 -10.14 4.30
CA ALA A 91 -5.52 -8.96 3.83
C ALA A 91 -6.42 -7.74 3.55
N LEU A 92 -7.68 -7.95 3.14
CA LEU A 92 -8.67 -6.86 3.03
C LEU A 92 -9.09 -6.34 4.40
N LEU A 93 -9.27 -7.23 5.38
CA LEU A 93 -9.69 -6.87 6.73
C LEU A 93 -8.53 -6.31 7.56
N ARG A 94 -7.33 -6.89 7.44
CA ARG A 94 -6.13 -6.52 8.19
C ARG A 94 -4.93 -6.39 7.25
N PRO A 95 -4.84 -5.31 6.48
CA PRO A 95 -3.70 -5.12 5.57
C PRO A 95 -2.43 -4.86 6.36
N HIS A 96 -1.34 -5.51 5.99
CA HIS A 96 -0.05 -5.39 6.66
C HIS A 96 0.61 -4.03 6.43
N VAL A 97 0.48 -3.46 5.23
CA VAL A 97 1.12 -2.18 4.88
C VAL A 97 0.25 -1.00 5.36
N PRO A 98 0.82 0.04 6.00
CA PRO A 98 0.03 1.18 6.50
C PRO A 98 -0.49 2.08 5.37
N THR A 99 -1.49 2.90 5.72
CA THR A 99 -1.96 4.02 4.91
C THR A 99 -1.44 5.32 5.51
N VAL A 100 -1.02 6.26 4.66
CA VAL A 100 -0.44 7.54 5.07
C VAL A 100 -1.21 8.68 4.41
N ALA A 101 -1.68 9.66 5.17
CA ALA A 101 -2.28 10.87 4.63
C ALA A 101 -1.29 12.04 4.71
N LEU A 102 -1.09 12.73 3.60
CA LEU A 102 -0.28 13.94 3.52
C LEU A 102 -1.22 15.16 3.56
N LEU A 103 -1.13 15.94 4.62
CA LEU A 103 -1.90 17.14 4.83
C LEU A 103 -0.99 18.37 4.89
N GLY A 104 -1.54 19.54 4.69
CA GLY A 104 -0.83 20.81 4.77
C GLY A 104 -1.29 21.81 3.72
N PRO A 105 -0.94 23.09 3.87
CA PRO A 105 -1.28 24.16 2.94
C PRO A 105 -0.71 23.92 1.53
N ASP A 106 -1.17 24.71 0.58
CA ASP A 106 -0.57 24.70 -0.75
C ASP A 106 0.85 25.31 -0.69
N GLY A 107 1.80 24.70 -1.40
CA GLY A 107 3.22 25.03 -1.29
C GLY A 107 4.00 24.28 -0.20
N ALA A 108 3.34 23.49 0.67
CA ALA A 108 4.00 22.74 1.75
C ALA A 108 4.87 21.54 1.28
N GLY A 109 4.85 21.20 -0.02
CA GLY A 109 5.71 20.13 -0.56
C GLY A 109 5.09 18.72 -0.56
N LYS A 110 3.76 18.59 -0.41
CA LYS A 110 3.05 17.29 -0.40
C LYS A 110 3.39 16.40 -1.59
N SER A 111 3.29 16.92 -2.80
CA SER A 111 3.58 16.15 -4.02
C SER A 111 5.05 15.75 -4.12
N THR A 112 5.97 16.63 -3.74
CA THR A 112 7.40 16.35 -3.71
C THR A 112 7.72 15.23 -2.73
N LEU A 113 7.14 15.27 -1.53
CA LEU A 113 7.30 14.22 -0.53
C LEU A 113 6.69 12.89 -1.00
N ALA A 114 5.50 12.92 -1.60
CA ALA A 114 4.85 11.73 -2.12
C ALA A 114 5.69 11.03 -3.20
N HIS A 115 6.26 11.79 -4.15
CA HIS A 115 7.18 11.26 -5.16
C HIS A 115 8.48 10.74 -4.52
N GLY A 116 9.08 11.51 -3.61
CA GLY A 116 10.30 11.08 -2.92
C GLY A 116 10.11 9.78 -2.12
N ILE A 117 8.96 9.57 -1.48
CA ILE A 117 8.62 8.31 -0.82
C ILE A 117 8.44 7.20 -1.87
N GLN A 118 7.79 7.48 -3.00
CA GLN A 118 7.58 6.51 -4.06
C GLN A 118 8.90 5.97 -4.62
N ASP A 119 9.88 6.84 -4.85
CA ASP A 119 11.17 6.50 -5.46
C ASP A 119 12.08 5.71 -4.52
N THR A 120 11.90 5.85 -3.21
CA THR A 120 12.79 5.27 -2.20
C THR A 120 12.13 4.23 -1.31
N SER A 121 10.82 4.01 -1.45
CA SER A 121 10.10 3.06 -0.61
C SER A 121 10.41 1.61 -1.00
N TYR A 122 10.63 0.77 0.01
CA TYR A 122 10.72 -0.68 -0.16
C TYR A 122 9.39 -1.30 -0.62
N PHE A 123 8.27 -0.68 -0.24
CA PHE A 123 6.93 -1.12 -0.65
C PHE A 123 6.54 -0.49 -2.00
N PRO A 124 5.87 -1.23 -2.88
CA PRO A 124 5.19 -0.61 -4.00
C PRO A 124 4.20 0.45 -3.49
N THR A 125 4.30 1.66 -3.98
CA THR A 125 3.45 2.77 -3.53
C THR A 125 2.26 2.99 -4.45
N SER A 126 1.22 3.62 -3.92
CA SER A 126 0.07 4.05 -4.68
C SER A 126 -0.51 5.34 -4.11
N GLN A 127 -0.57 6.38 -4.92
CA GLN A 127 -1.21 7.63 -4.54
C GLN A 127 -2.72 7.59 -4.83
N VAL A 128 -3.50 8.14 -3.89
CA VAL A 128 -4.95 8.31 -4.03
C VAL A 128 -5.33 9.71 -3.55
N TYR A 129 -5.90 10.51 -4.43
CA TYR A 129 -6.40 11.82 -4.05
C TYR A 129 -7.70 11.70 -3.24
N MET A 130 -7.71 12.19 -2.00
CA MET A 130 -8.86 12.13 -1.08
C MET A 130 -9.39 13.52 -0.72
N GLY A 131 -8.92 14.59 -1.37
CA GLY A 131 -9.44 15.94 -1.16
C GLY A 131 -10.92 16.08 -1.53
N LEU A 132 -11.63 16.94 -0.81
CA LEU A 132 -13.07 17.15 -0.97
C LEU A 132 -13.42 17.89 -2.27
N TYR A 133 -12.52 18.72 -2.78
CA TYR A 133 -12.78 19.57 -3.93
C TYR A 133 -11.77 19.32 -5.05
N GLN A 134 -12.23 18.84 -6.19
CA GLN A 134 -11.43 18.84 -7.42
C GLN A 134 -11.69 20.13 -8.21
N LYS A 135 -10.62 20.75 -8.72
CA LYS A 135 -10.72 21.86 -9.70
C LYS A 135 -11.51 21.32 -10.92
N GLY A 136 -12.73 21.75 -11.12
CA GLY A 136 -13.62 21.30 -12.21
C GLY A 136 -14.97 20.73 -11.77
N SER A 137 -15.09 20.17 -10.58
CA SER A 137 -16.37 19.64 -10.05
C SER A 137 -17.34 20.75 -9.57
N GLN A 138 -16.87 21.98 -9.43
CA GLN A 138 -17.69 23.11 -8.92
C GLN A 138 -18.83 23.54 -9.87
N ARG A 139 -18.71 23.26 -11.19
CA ARG A 139 -19.77 23.65 -12.15
C ARG A 139 -21.02 22.77 -12.06
N ALA A 140 -20.89 21.49 -11.71
CA ALA A 140 -22.03 20.58 -11.51
C ALA A 140 -22.73 20.76 -10.15
N ALA A 141 -22.03 21.31 -9.16
CA ALA A 141 -22.46 21.44 -7.77
C ALA A 141 -23.58 22.45 -7.50
N ARG A 142 -23.94 23.27 -8.48
CA ARG A 142 -24.90 24.38 -8.28
C ARG A 142 -26.37 23.99 -8.31
N ARG A 143 -26.74 22.78 -8.77
CA ARG A 143 -28.14 22.47 -9.10
C ARG A 143 -29.02 21.89 -7.97
N LEU A 144 -28.48 21.14 -7.00
CA LEU A 144 -29.27 20.55 -5.89
C LEU A 144 -28.41 20.31 -4.64
N PRO A 145 -28.58 21.06 -3.52
CA PRO A 145 -27.67 21.03 -2.36
C PRO A 145 -27.56 19.68 -1.64
N GLY A 146 -28.59 18.87 -1.60
CA GLY A 146 -28.61 17.56 -0.94
C GLY A 146 -27.94 16.45 -1.75
N LEU A 147 -28.20 16.40 -3.05
CA LEU A 147 -27.62 15.42 -3.96
C LEU A 147 -26.09 15.54 -4.04
N ASN A 148 -25.57 16.76 -3.98
CA ASN A 148 -24.13 17.02 -3.97
C ASN A 148 -23.42 16.42 -2.74
N PHE A 149 -24.09 16.39 -1.59
CA PHE A 149 -23.53 15.83 -0.36
C PHE A 149 -23.40 14.31 -0.47
N VAL A 150 -24.45 13.63 -0.91
CA VAL A 150 -24.46 12.17 -1.10
C VAL A 150 -23.43 11.77 -2.18
N GLN A 151 -23.38 12.48 -3.30
CA GLN A 151 -22.41 12.25 -4.34
C GLN A 151 -20.96 12.41 -3.84
N LEU A 152 -20.72 13.40 -3.00
CA LEU A 152 -19.41 13.62 -2.39
C LEU A 152 -19.02 12.45 -1.46
N LEU A 153 -19.95 11.97 -0.62
CA LEU A 153 -19.76 10.81 0.24
C LEU A 153 -19.47 9.55 -0.58
N LEU A 154 -20.26 9.28 -1.61
CA LEU A 154 -20.05 8.13 -2.49
C LEU A 154 -18.70 8.19 -3.20
N THR A 155 -18.28 9.38 -3.63
CA THR A 155 -16.96 9.58 -4.25
C THR A 155 -15.83 9.29 -3.26
N GLN A 156 -15.94 9.75 -2.02
CA GLN A 156 -14.97 9.46 -0.96
C GLN A 156 -14.90 7.95 -0.67
N TRP A 157 -16.03 7.29 -0.53
CA TRP A 157 -16.09 5.84 -0.33
C TRP A 157 -15.48 5.06 -1.50
N LYS A 158 -15.79 5.42 -2.75
CA LYS A 158 -15.20 4.79 -3.93
C LYS A 158 -13.66 4.91 -3.93
N ARG A 159 -13.13 6.09 -3.60
CA ARG A 159 -11.69 6.33 -3.49
C ARG A 159 -11.08 5.52 -2.35
N TYR A 160 -11.73 5.51 -1.19
CA TYR A 160 -11.30 4.75 -0.03
C TYR A 160 -11.27 3.23 -0.31
N LEU A 161 -12.32 2.66 -0.91
CA LEU A 161 -12.36 1.25 -1.27
C LEU A 161 -11.28 0.89 -2.29
N SER A 162 -11.03 1.77 -3.27
CA SER A 162 -9.91 1.60 -4.21
C SER A 162 -8.56 1.61 -3.48
N ALA A 163 -8.39 2.48 -2.49
CA ALA A 163 -7.20 2.52 -1.64
C ALA A 163 -7.03 1.23 -0.83
N ARG A 164 -8.10 0.75 -0.18
CA ARG A 164 -8.11 -0.52 0.57
C ARG A 164 -7.78 -1.72 -0.31
N TYR A 165 -8.32 -1.77 -1.50
CA TYR A 165 -7.98 -2.80 -2.48
C TYR A 165 -6.49 -2.81 -2.81
N ARG A 166 -5.89 -1.63 -3.06
CA ARG A 166 -4.45 -1.50 -3.33
C ARG A 166 -3.61 -1.88 -2.12
N GLN A 167 -4.02 -1.47 -0.92
CA GLN A 167 -3.38 -1.82 0.34
C GLN A 167 -3.39 -3.34 0.59
N ALA A 168 -4.51 -4.01 0.33
CA ALA A 168 -4.62 -5.47 0.42
C ALA A 168 -3.70 -6.22 -0.55
N HIS A 169 -3.27 -5.55 -1.63
CA HIS A 169 -2.25 -6.06 -2.55
C HIS A 169 -0.81 -5.68 -2.16
N GLY A 170 -0.59 -5.30 -0.91
CA GLY A 170 0.75 -5.01 -0.38
C GLY A 170 1.32 -3.66 -0.79
N LYS A 171 0.49 -2.71 -1.26
CA LYS A 171 0.94 -1.37 -1.62
C LYS A 171 0.83 -0.42 -0.44
N LEU A 172 1.86 0.40 -0.24
CA LEU A 172 1.80 1.56 0.62
C LEU A 172 0.88 2.61 -0.02
N VAL A 173 -0.24 2.91 0.62
CA VAL A 173 -1.19 3.90 0.09
C VAL A 173 -0.90 5.26 0.69
N ILE A 174 -0.60 6.22 -0.19
CA ILE A 174 -0.39 7.62 0.17
C ILE A 174 -1.62 8.41 -0.27
N PHE A 175 -2.36 8.92 0.69
CA PHE A 175 -3.47 9.83 0.42
C PHE A 175 -2.93 11.26 0.23
N ASP A 176 -3.12 11.81 -0.96
CA ASP A 176 -2.92 13.23 -1.21
C ASP A 176 -4.19 13.96 -0.77
N ARG A 177 -4.08 14.72 0.32
CA ARG A 177 -5.17 15.24 1.15
C ARG A 177 -6.01 14.11 1.78
N TYR A 178 -6.94 14.49 2.65
CA TYR A 178 -7.90 13.57 3.25
C TYR A 178 -9.21 14.30 3.55
N SER A 179 -10.27 13.53 3.89
CA SER A 179 -11.57 14.08 4.30
C SER A 179 -11.47 15.07 5.48
N TYR A 180 -10.36 15.06 6.21
CA TYR A 180 -10.05 16.00 7.30
C TYR A 180 -9.95 17.46 6.86
N ASP A 181 -9.78 17.74 5.56
CA ASP A 181 -9.92 19.09 5.02
C ASP A 181 -11.28 19.71 5.36
N ALA A 182 -12.31 18.88 5.64
CA ALA A 182 -13.60 19.34 6.15
C ALA A 182 -13.52 19.91 7.57
N LEU A 183 -12.53 19.54 8.38
CA LEU A 183 -12.35 20.03 9.75
C LEU A 183 -11.61 21.36 9.83
N LEU A 184 -10.96 21.80 8.75
CA LEU A 184 -10.19 23.03 8.74
C LEU A 184 -11.07 24.23 9.15
N LEU A 185 -10.51 25.14 9.92
CA LEU A 185 -11.24 26.28 10.43
C LEU A 185 -11.86 27.11 9.31
N SER A 186 -13.10 27.48 9.49
CA SER A 186 -13.74 28.46 8.61
C SER A 186 -13.54 29.85 9.18
N GLN A 187 -13.15 30.79 8.31
CA GLN A 187 -13.05 32.20 8.68
C GLN A 187 -14.40 32.82 9.14
N HIS A 188 -15.51 32.15 8.81
CA HIS A 188 -16.84 32.64 9.12
C HIS A 188 -17.57 31.72 10.11
N ARG A 189 -18.33 32.32 11.04
CA ARG A 189 -19.20 31.60 11.97
C ARG A 189 -20.24 30.80 11.19
N GLN A 190 -20.12 29.48 11.21
CA GLN A 190 -20.99 28.59 10.44
C GLN A 190 -22.24 28.21 11.24
N SER A 191 -23.39 28.11 10.54
CA SER A 191 -24.63 27.56 11.09
C SER A 191 -24.45 26.08 11.49
N TRP A 192 -25.22 25.64 12.49
CA TRP A 192 -25.18 24.28 13.01
C TRP A 192 -25.29 23.16 11.92
N PRO A 193 -26.21 23.28 10.93
CA PRO A 193 -26.29 22.23 9.88
C PRO A 193 -25.01 22.12 9.04
N LYS A 194 -24.34 23.24 8.79
CA LYS A 194 -23.05 23.23 8.06
C LYS A 194 -21.94 22.56 8.87
N ARG A 195 -21.95 22.75 10.20
CA ARG A 195 -20.99 22.08 11.10
C ARG A 195 -21.19 20.58 11.11
N VAL A 196 -22.45 20.11 11.26
CA VAL A 196 -22.80 18.67 11.20
C VAL A 196 -22.39 18.06 9.87
N ARG A 197 -22.71 18.70 8.75
CA ARG A 197 -22.33 18.22 7.42
C ARG A 197 -20.82 18.09 7.27
N ARG A 198 -20.04 19.05 7.76
CA ARG A 198 -18.57 19.01 7.73
C ARG A 198 -18.03 17.88 8.59
N TRP A 199 -18.58 17.70 9.77
CA TRP A 199 -18.21 16.61 10.67
C TRP A 199 -18.49 15.25 10.02
N LEU A 200 -19.66 15.06 9.41
CA LEU A 200 -19.99 13.84 8.65
C LEU A 200 -19.02 13.58 7.51
N LEU A 201 -18.62 14.60 6.76
CA LEU A 201 -17.64 14.46 5.68
C LEU A 201 -16.27 14.07 6.20
N ALA A 202 -15.84 14.67 7.29
CA ALA A 202 -14.53 14.38 7.89
C ALA A 202 -14.42 12.94 8.39
N HIS A 203 -15.54 12.38 8.89
CA HIS A 203 -15.61 11.02 9.44
C HIS A 203 -16.25 10.02 8.47
N ALA A 204 -16.46 10.42 7.21
CA ALA A 204 -17.08 9.55 6.21
C ALA A 204 -16.26 8.29 5.90
N CYS A 205 -14.94 8.37 5.98
CA CYS A 205 -14.03 7.26 5.76
C CYS A 205 -13.25 6.93 7.03
N PRO A 206 -12.89 5.65 7.26
CA PRO A 206 -12.03 5.26 8.38
C PRO A 206 -10.70 6.00 8.36
N PRO A 207 -10.12 6.31 9.53
CA PRO A 207 -8.88 7.09 9.63
C PRO A 207 -7.70 6.38 8.94
N PRO A 208 -6.75 7.12 8.36
CA PRO A 208 -5.49 6.58 7.91
C PRO A 208 -4.63 6.16 9.11
N ASP A 209 -3.68 5.25 8.89
CA ASP A 209 -2.81 4.75 9.95
C ASP A 209 -1.80 5.79 10.44
N LEU A 210 -1.42 6.71 9.56
CA LEU A 210 -0.51 7.82 9.85
C LEU A 210 -0.97 9.07 9.11
N VAL A 211 -0.99 10.20 9.80
CA VAL A 211 -1.25 11.52 9.22
C VAL A 211 0.02 12.36 9.35
N LEU A 212 0.56 12.80 8.23
CA LEU A 212 1.72 13.69 8.15
C LEU A 212 1.24 15.09 7.77
N VAL A 213 1.35 16.02 8.69
CA VAL A 213 1.07 17.44 8.45
C VAL A 213 2.38 18.12 8.07
N LEU A 214 2.46 18.60 6.84
CA LEU A 214 3.61 19.33 6.35
C LEU A 214 3.47 20.80 6.73
N ASP A 215 4.43 21.29 7.49
CA ASP A 215 4.45 22.65 8.02
C ASP A 215 5.62 23.48 7.48
N ALA A 216 5.37 24.73 7.17
CA ALA A 216 6.36 25.76 6.89
C ALA A 216 5.77 27.14 7.16
N PRO A 217 6.58 28.18 7.45
CA PRO A 217 6.12 29.54 7.60
C PRO A 217 5.35 30.03 6.36
N ALA A 218 4.32 30.84 6.57
CA ALA A 218 3.42 31.29 5.49
C ALA A 218 4.16 32.03 4.37
N GLU A 219 5.22 32.77 4.71
CA GLU A 219 6.07 33.47 3.77
C GLU A 219 6.80 32.47 2.84
N THR A 220 7.30 31.37 3.41
CA THR A 220 7.96 30.29 2.64
C THR A 220 6.97 29.60 1.71
N LEU A 221 5.75 29.35 2.19
CA LEU A 221 4.67 28.74 1.39
C LEU A 221 4.28 29.67 0.23
N TYR A 222 4.18 30.98 0.50
CA TYR A 222 3.91 31.98 -0.52
C TYR A 222 5.00 32.07 -1.57
N ALA A 223 6.26 32.10 -1.13
CA ALA A 223 7.42 32.13 -2.05
C ALA A 223 7.49 30.90 -2.98
N ARG A 224 7.02 29.72 -2.50
CA ARG A 224 7.02 28.49 -3.29
C ARG A 224 5.90 28.40 -4.34
N LYS A 225 4.74 29.02 -4.09
CA LYS A 225 3.58 28.78 -4.97
C LYS A 225 2.79 30.06 -5.35
N GLY A 226 2.74 31.10 -4.52
CA GLY A 226 2.12 32.37 -4.83
C GLY A 226 0.60 32.38 -5.06
N GLU A 227 -0.10 31.29 -4.75
CA GLU A 227 -1.54 31.14 -5.08
C GLU A 227 -2.49 31.84 -4.09
N HIS A 228 -2.03 32.18 -2.88
CA HIS A 228 -2.83 32.75 -1.80
C HIS A 228 -2.06 33.87 -1.10
N THR A 229 -2.73 34.72 -0.35
CA THR A 229 -2.03 35.73 0.48
C THR A 229 -1.35 35.08 1.67
N VAL A 230 -0.27 35.68 2.19
CA VAL A 230 0.44 35.19 3.38
C VAL A 230 -0.52 35.02 4.57
N ALA A 231 -1.43 35.95 4.80
CA ALA A 231 -2.43 35.85 5.86
C ALA A 231 -3.37 34.65 5.70
N THR A 232 -3.80 34.35 4.46
CA THR A 232 -4.62 33.17 4.17
C THR A 232 -3.84 31.87 4.39
N LEU A 233 -2.57 31.82 3.98
CA LEU A 233 -1.70 30.66 4.18
C LEU A 233 -1.43 30.42 5.67
N GLU A 234 -1.20 31.48 6.46
CA GLU A 234 -1.02 31.35 7.91
C GLU A 234 -2.29 30.83 8.60
N HIS A 235 -3.46 31.32 8.21
CA HIS A 235 -4.71 30.78 8.72
C HIS A 235 -4.92 29.30 8.36
N GLN A 236 -4.59 28.90 7.14
CA GLN A 236 -4.63 27.49 6.73
C GLN A 236 -3.62 26.67 7.53
N ARG A 237 -2.39 27.15 7.69
CA ARG A 237 -1.34 26.52 8.47
C ARG A 237 -1.80 26.22 9.89
N GLN A 238 -2.32 27.23 10.60
CA GLN A 238 -2.85 27.08 11.95
C GLN A 238 -3.98 26.04 12.01
N SER A 239 -4.89 26.07 11.03
CA SER A 239 -5.96 25.08 10.93
C SER A 239 -5.46 23.65 10.78
N TYR A 240 -4.38 23.43 10.02
CA TYR A 240 -3.75 22.08 9.91
C TYR A 240 -3.04 21.69 11.20
N LEU A 241 -2.34 22.60 11.87
CA LEU A 241 -1.68 22.33 13.15
C LEU A 241 -2.68 21.95 14.24
N GLU A 242 -3.86 22.58 14.26
CA GLU A 242 -4.93 22.21 15.19
C GLU A 242 -5.47 20.78 14.99
N LEU A 243 -5.28 20.16 13.82
CA LEU A 243 -5.65 18.76 13.65
C LEU A 243 -4.87 17.84 14.57
N GLN A 244 -3.66 18.22 15.01
CA GLN A 244 -2.85 17.46 15.94
C GLN A 244 -3.55 17.24 17.29
N THR A 245 -4.36 18.21 17.74
CA THR A 245 -5.12 18.12 18.99
C THR A 245 -6.42 17.30 18.85
N ARG A 246 -6.91 17.15 17.63
CA ARG A 246 -8.22 16.55 17.33
C ARG A 246 -8.13 15.10 16.83
N LEU A 247 -7.02 14.72 16.24
CA LEU A 247 -6.82 13.41 15.61
C LEU A 247 -5.71 12.65 16.31
N ARG A 248 -5.88 11.34 16.34
CA ARG A 248 -4.81 10.41 16.77
C ARG A 248 -3.83 10.19 15.62
N GLN A 249 -2.56 9.90 15.95
CA GLN A 249 -1.52 9.52 14.98
C GLN A 249 -1.17 10.62 13.96
N VAL A 250 -1.16 11.87 14.39
CA VAL A 250 -0.70 13.01 13.60
C VAL A 250 0.75 13.33 13.97
N SER A 251 1.61 13.44 12.97
CA SER A 251 2.98 13.92 13.10
C SER A 251 3.18 15.16 12.22
N VAL A 252 3.77 16.19 12.78
CA VAL A 252 4.09 17.43 12.04
C VAL A 252 5.52 17.31 11.51
N LEU A 253 5.70 17.61 10.23
CA LEU A 253 6.99 17.64 9.55
C LEU A 253 7.32 19.06 9.12
N ASP A 254 8.39 19.60 9.65
CA ASP A 254 8.95 20.89 9.24
C ASP A 254 9.61 20.77 7.87
N THR A 255 9.00 21.39 6.87
CA THR A 255 9.46 21.33 5.47
C THR A 255 10.47 22.44 5.10
N THR A 256 10.96 23.20 6.08
CA THR A 256 12.08 24.12 5.89
C THR A 256 13.42 23.40 5.87
N LYS A 257 13.50 22.22 6.47
CA LYS A 257 14.74 21.41 6.64
C LYS A 257 15.25 20.72 5.36
N GLY A 258 14.71 21.05 4.20
CA GLY A 258 15.10 20.42 2.94
C GLY A 258 14.38 19.10 2.64
N ALA A 259 14.14 18.85 1.35
CA ALA A 259 13.30 17.74 0.88
C ALA A 259 13.80 16.36 1.33
N GLU A 260 15.13 16.15 1.33
CA GLU A 260 15.74 14.87 1.70
C GLU A 260 15.57 14.55 3.20
N GLN A 261 15.76 15.54 4.07
CA GLN A 261 15.58 15.34 5.51
C GLN A 261 14.11 15.09 5.87
N VAL A 262 13.19 15.83 5.25
CA VAL A 262 11.74 15.62 5.41
C VAL A 262 11.35 14.22 4.95
N ARG A 263 11.87 13.77 3.81
CA ARG A 263 11.65 12.42 3.29
C ARG A 263 12.15 11.34 4.25
N ARG A 264 13.36 11.48 4.79
CA ARG A 264 13.91 10.53 5.79
C ARG A 264 13.05 10.46 7.04
N SER A 265 12.63 11.61 7.57
CA SER A 265 11.75 11.67 8.74
C SER A 265 10.39 11.02 8.47
N ALA A 266 9.78 11.30 7.31
CA ALA A 266 8.53 10.66 6.90
C ALA A 266 8.67 9.14 6.77
N THR A 267 9.75 8.67 6.14
CA THR A 267 10.03 7.24 5.97
C THR A 267 10.22 6.54 7.33
N ALA A 268 10.93 7.16 8.26
CA ALA A 268 11.10 6.63 9.62
C ALA A 268 9.75 6.47 10.35
N LEU A 269 8.86 7.47 10.27
CA LEU A 269 7.51 7.40 10.86
C LEU A 269 6.65 6.31 10.21
N ILE A 270 6.76 6.13 8.90
CA ILE A 270 6.07 5.04 8.18
C ILE A 270 6.54 3.68 8.68
N TRP A 271 7.84 3.48 8.84
CA TRP A 271 8.42 2.25 9.38
C TRP A 271 8.03 2.00 10.83
N GLN A 272 8.03 3.02 11.68
CA GLN A 272 7.54 2.92 13.06
C GLN A 272 6.07 2.49 13.11
N THR A 273 5.24 3.08 12.26
CA THR A 273 3.82 2.72 12.16
C THR A 273 3.64 1.27 11.68
N TYR A 274 4.44 0.84 10.71
CA TYR A 274 4.46 -0.54 10.22
C TYR A 274 4.87 -1.52 11.32
N ALA A 275 5.98 -1.27 12.00
CA ALA A 275 6.48 -2.11 13.09
C ALA A 275 5.49 -2.21 14.26
N HIS A 276 4.87 -1.08 14.65
CA HIS A 276 3.89 -1.06 15.73
C HIS A 276 2.63 -1.89 15.43
N ARG A 277 2.24 -1.99 14.16
CA ARG A 277 1.12 -2.86 13.75
C ARG A 277 1.49 -4.34 13.87
N HIS A 278 2.71 -4.71 13.50
CA HIS A 278 3.17 -6.11 13.54
C HIS A 278 3.48 -6.60 14.96
N ASN A 279 3.86 -5.71 15.86
CA ASN A 279 4.11 -6.07 17.27
C ASN A 279 2.81 -6.21 18.10
N LYS A 280 1.65 -5.88 17.54
CA LYS A 280 0.34 -6.05 18.19
C LYS A 280 -0.39 -7.32 17.76
N GLU A 281 0.15 -8.05 16.80
CA GLU A 281 -0.32 -9.37 16.37
C GLU A 281 0.46 -10.47 17.10
#